data_ea9e5554d6167e9294b113b46e91465b
#
_entry.id   ea9e5554d6167e9294b113b46e91465b
#
_cell.length_a   1.000
_cell.length_b   1.000
_cell.length_c   1.000
_cell.angle_alpha   90.00
_cell.angle_beta   90.00
_cell.angle_gamma   90.00
#
_symmetry.space_group_name_H-M   'P 1'
#
loop_
_entity.id
_entity.type
_entity.pdbx_description
1 polymer ?
#
loop_
_entity_poly.entity_id
_entity_poly.type
_entity_poly.pdbx_seq_one_letter_code
_entity_poly.pdbx_strand_id
1 'polypeptide(L)'
;MAVDLLTKRELEVLSLMAKGYSNSEIEKELFISKATVLTHICRLYQKLEISEYKSHGGSEYRVRAVLKFFEMQKNGSYQPA
;
A
#
# COMPACT_ATOMS: atom_id res chain seq x y z
N MET A 1 -7.42 14.74 -0.74
CA MET A 1 -7.55 13.41 -0.25
C MET A 1 -6.27 12.65 -0.40
N ALA A 2 -6.00 11.85 0.55
CA ALA A 2 -4.76 11.11 0.57
C ALA A 2 -4.59 10.23 -0.65
N VAL A 3 -5.69 9.74 -1.18
CA VAL A 3 -5.65 8.87 -2.30
C VAL A 3 -5.00 9.51 -3.48
N ASP A 4 -5.18 10.77 -3.67
CA ASP A 4 -4.65 11.43 -4.84
C ASP A 4 -3.17 11.66 -4.74
N LEU A 5 -2.59 11.41 -3.59
CA LEU A 5 -1.17 11.62 -3.41
C LEU A 5 -0.35 10.39 -3.66
N LEU A 6 -0.97 9.24 -3.86
CA LEU A 6 -0.20 8.03 -4.09
C LEU A 6 0.35 8.03 -5.51
N THR A 7 1.60 7.65 -5.64
CA THR A 7 2.17 7.51 -6.97
C THR A 7 1.65 6.23 -7.61
N LYS A 8 1.84 6.11 -8.89
CA LYS A 8 1.43 4.92 -9.61
C LYS A 8 2.08 3.67 -9.01
N ARG A 9 3.36 3.75 -8.70
CA ARG A 9 4.07 2.60 -8.14
C ARG A 9 3.57 2.26 -6.74
N GLU A 10 3.26 3.27 -5.94
CA GLU A 10 2.69 3.02 -4.60
C GLU A 10 1.34 2.34 -4.73
N LEU A 11 0.56 2.74 -5.69
CA LEU A 11 -0.74 2.10 -5.90
C LEU A 11 -0.59 0.67 -6.39
N GLU A 12 0.41 0.41 -7.21
CA GLU A 12 0.69 -0.96 -7.66
C GLU A 12 1.06 -1.83 -6.47
N VAL A 13 1.92 -1.33 -5.59
CA VAL A 13 2.31 -2.08 -4.40
C VAL A 13 1.09 -2.34 -3.53
N LEU A 14 0.28 -1.33 -3.30
CA LEU A 14 -0.91 -1.47 -2.46
C LEU A 14 -1.91 -2.47 -3.07
N SER A 15 -2.07 -2.44 -4.36
CA SER A 15 -2.93 -3.35 -5.07
C SER A 15 -2.47 -4.80 -4.90
N LEU A 16 -1.16 -5.03 -4.98
CA LEU A 16 -0.63 -6.38 -4.79
C LEU A 16 -0.78 -6.82 -3.32
N MET A 17 -0.59 -5.91 -2.39
CA MET A 17 -0.85 -6.22 -0.99
C MET A 17 -2.30 -6.65 -0.80
N ALA A 18 -3.22 -5.98 -1.47
CA ALA A 18 -4.65 -6.31 -1.36
C ALA A 18 -4.96 -7.67 -1.94
N LYS A 19 -4.13 -8.15 -2.85
CA LYS A 19 -4.31 -9.47 -3.41
C LYS A 19 -3.64 -10.55 -2.57
N GLY A 20 -3.01 -10.16 -1.48
CA GLY A 20 -2.38 -11.13 -0.58
C GLY A 20 -0.93 -11.42 -0.87
N TYR A 21 -0.28 -10.62 -1.71
CA TYR A 21 1.12 -10.86 -2.03
C TYR A 21 2.00 -10.49 -0.84
N SER A 22 3.00 -11.29 -0.58
CA SER A 22 4.01 -10.94 0.40
C SER A 22 4.97 -9.94 -0.19
N ASN A 23 5.81 -9.33 0.63
CA ASN A 23 6.80 -8.38 0.13
C ASN A 23 7.74 -9.05 -0.87
N SER A 24 8.12 -10.28 -0.62
CA SER A 24 8.97 -11.02 -1.53
C SER A 24 8.31 -11.22 -2.86
N GLU A 25 7.03 -11.49 -2.85
CA GLU A 25 6.29 -11.68 -4.10
C GLU A 25 6.14 -10.36 -4.85
N ILE A 26 5.99 -9.25 -4.13
CA ILE A 26 5.91 -7.95 -4.74
C ILE A 26 7.25 -7.60 -5.41
N GLU A 27 8.36 -7.91 -4.77
CA GLU A 27 9.68 -7.70 -5.37
C GLU A 27 9.77 -8.39 -6.71
N LYS A 28 9.31 -9.62 -6.78
CA LYS A 28 9.39 -10.38 -8.02
C LYS A 28 8.44 -9.86 -9.05
N GLU A 29 7.26 -9.50 -8.63
CA GLU A 29 6.23 -9.06 -9.55
C GLU A 29 6.62 -7.73 -10.21
N LEU A 30 7.22 -6.83 -9.45
CA LEU A 30 7.55 -5.51 -9.94
C LEU A 30 9.00 -5.35 -10.34
N PHE A 31 9.81 -6.39 -10.15
CA PHE A 31 11.22 -6.37 -10.48
C PHE A 31 11.96 -5.24 -9.75
N ILE A 32 11.71 -5.13 -8.46
CA ILE A 32 12.37 -4.12 -7.63
C ILE A 32 12.95 -4.77 -6.39
N SER A 33 13.87 -4.08 -5.76
CA SER A 33 14.54 -4.63 -4.59
C SER A 33 13.67 -4.58 -3.36
N LYS A 34 14.05 -5.32 -2.35
CA LYS A 34 13.37 -5.30 -1.07
C LYS A 34 13.36 -3.90 -0.48
N ALA A 35 14.47 -3.20 -0.56
CA ALA A 35 14.53 -1.84 -0.01
C ALA A 35 13.55 -0.93 -0.72
N THR A 36 13.38 -1.10 -2.00
CA THR A 36 12.45 -0.28 -2.77
C THR A 36 11.01 -0.61 -2.39
N VAL A 37 10.69 -1.89 -2.21
CA VAL A 37 9.36 -2.28 -1.76
C VAL A 37 9.06 -1.65 -0.40
N LEU A 38 10.00 -1.74 0.52
CA LEU A 38 9.79 -1.19 1.87
C LEU A 38 9.62 0.32 1.83
N THR A 39 10.36 0.99 0.97
CA THR A 39 10.22 2.43 0.81
C THR A 39 8.82 2.80 0.33
N HIS A 40 8.33 2.09 -0.66
CA HIS A 40 6.99 2.36 -1.18
C HIS A 40 5.93 2.09 -0.10
N ILE A 41 6.08 1.01 0.65
CA ILE A 41 5.13 0.67 1.71
C ILE A 41 5.15 1.76 2.79
N CYS A 42 6.32 2.20 3.18
CA CYS A 42 6.43 3.24 4.18
C CYS A 42 5.73 4.51 3.72
N ARG A 43 5.94 4.88 2.49
CA ARG A 43 5.33 6.10 1.94
C ARG A 43 3.82 5.99 1.83
N LEU A 44 3.34 4.84 1.39
CA LEU A 44 1.90 4.70 1.28
C LEU A 44 1.22 4.67 2.65
N TYR A 45 1.87 4.12 3.65
CA TYR A 45 1.32 4.17 5.01
C TYR A 45 1.21 5.62 5.49
N GLN A 46 2.24 6.41 5.23
CA GLN A 46 2.20 7.81 5.62
C GLN A 46 1.10 8.55 4.90
N LYS A 47 0.97 8.32 3.61
CA LYS A 47 -0.01 9.02 2.80
C LYS A 47 -1.44 8.61 3.15
N LEU A 48 -1.62 7.38 3.58
CA LEU A 48 -2.93 6.91 4.01
C LEU A 48 -3.19 7.21 5.47
N GLU A 49 -2.25 7.88 6.12
CA GLU A 49 -2.40 8.32 7.50
C GLU A 49 -2.56 7.15 8.45
N ILE A 50 -1.76 6.11 8.21
CA ILE A 50 -1.80 4.96 9.08
C ILE A 50 -0.71 5.02 10.12
N SER A 51 0.30 5.84 9.87
CA SER A 51 1.49 5.85 10.70
C SER A 51 1.26 6.33 12.10
N GLU A 52 0.10 6.88 12.40
CA GLU A 52 -0.08 7.33 13.73
C GLU A 52 -0.32 6.22 14.70
N TYR A 53 -0.52 5.02 14.21
CA TYR A 53 -0.67 3.98 15.11
C TYR A 53 0.65 3.47 15.43
N LYS A 54 1.21 3.76 16.49
CA LYS A 54 2.46 3.35 16.70
C LYS A 54 2.62 2.07 17.16
N SER A 55 1.86 1.30 17.27
CA SER A 55 2.18 0.29 18.03
C SER A 55 2.60 -0.73 17.41
N HIS A 56 2.48 -1.39 16.77
CA HIS A 56 2.65 -2.62 16.87
C HIS A 56 3.02 -3.24 15.74
N GLY A 57 3.07 -3.31 14.95
CA GLY A 57 3.44 -4.15 14.10
C GLY A 57 3.06 -4.05 12.79
N GLY A 58 3.78 -4.43 11.81
CA GLY A 58 3.50 -4.23 10.43
C GLY A 58 2.27 -4.89 9.92
N SER A 59 1.85 -5.98 10.49
CA SER A 59 0.70 -6.67 9.95
C SER A 59 -0.57 -5.87 10.16
N GLU A 60 -0.65 -5.14 11.25
CA GLU A 60 -1.81 -4.33 11.49
C GLU A 60 -1.88 -3.15 10.54
N TYR A 61 -0.74 -2.53 10.27
CA TYR A 61 -0.69 -1.45 9.31
C TYR A 61 -1.06 -1.96 7.92
N ARG A 62 -0.61 -3.13 7.60
CA ARG A 62 -0.89 -3.72 6.30
C ARG A 62 -2.37 -3.95 6.10
N VAL A 63 -3.03 -4.49 7.10
CA VAL A 63 -4.47 -4.71 7.06
C VAL A 63 -5.21 -3.39 6.89
N ARG A 64 -4.80 -2.36 7.61
CA ARG A 64 -5.45 -1.06 7.49
C ARG A 64 -5.26 -0.47 6.11
N ALA A 65 -4.09 -0.63 5.53
CA ALA A 65 -3.83 -0.14 4.19
C ALA A 65 -4.72 -0.83 3.16
N VAL A 66 -4.86 -2.13 3.30
CA VAL A 66 -5.67 -2.92 2.37
C VAL A 66 -7.14 -2.52 2.50
N LEU A 67 -7.62 -2.30 3.72
CA LEU A 67 -8.99 -1.88 3.91
C LEU A 67 -9.23 -0.50 3.31
N LYS A 68 -8.27 0.40 3.42
CA LYS A 68 -8.41 1.71 2.81
C LYS A 68 -8.43 1.60 1.29
N PHE A 69 -7.65 0.69 0.74
CA PHE A 69 -7.64 0.47 -0.70
C PHE A 69 -9.03 0.04 -1.19
N PHE A 70 -9.64 -0.88 -0.49
CA PHE A 70 -10.97 -1.34 -0.87
C PHE A 70 -12.01 -0.22 -0.73
N GLU A 71 -11.88 0.60 0.29
CA GLU A 71 -12.78 1.74 0.44
C GLU A 71 -12.65 2.71 -0.73
N MET A 72 -11.44 2.96 -1.16
CA MET A 72 -11.21 3.85 -2.27
C MET A 72 -11.84 3.32 -3.54
N GLN A 73 -11.70 2.03 -3.77
CA GLN A 73 -12.29 1.44 -4.94
C GLN A 73 -13.80 1.46 -4.88
N LYS A 74 -14.36 1.19 -3.73
CA LYS A 74 -15.78 1.17 -3.57
C LYS A 74 -16.39 2.53 -3.82
N ASN A 75 -15.71 3.58 -3.42
CA ASN A 75 -16.22 4.93 -3.60
C ASN A 75 -15.91 5.51 -4.96
N GLY A 76 -15.22 4.79 -5.77
CA GLY A 76 -14.82 5.30 -7.07
C GLY A 76 -13.76 6.37 -7.02
N SER A 77 -13.08 6.51 -5.90
CA SER A 77 -12.08 7.54 -5.76
C SER A 77 -10.84 7.21 -6.51
N TYR A 78 -10.58 5.98 -6.82
CA TYR A 78 -9.38 5.61 -7.49
C TYR A 78 -9.62 4.40 -8.34
N GLN A 79 -9.11 4.39 -9.52
CA GLN A 79 -9.19 3.25 -10.39
C GLN A 79 -7.82 2.91 -10.87
N PRO A 80 -7.32 1.76 -10.58
CA PRO A 80 -6.01 1.35 -11.05
C PRO A 80 -6.05 1.24 -12.56
N ALA A 81 -5.05 1.67 -13.16
CA ALA A 81 -5.01 1.68 -14.62
C ALA A 81 -5.02 0.31 -15.23
#